data_4a7d107bb75c41ed440c4642f2776af4
#
_entry.id   4a7d107bb75c41ed440c4642f2776af4
#
_cell.length_a   1.000
_cell.length_b   1.000
_cell.length_c   1.000
_cell.angle_alpha   90.00
_cell.angle_beta   90.00
_cell.angle_gamma   90.00
#
_symmetry.space_group_name_H-M   'P 1'
#
loop_
_entity.id
_entity.type
_entity.pdbx_description
1 polymer ?
#
loop_
_entity_poly.entity_id
_entity_poly.type
_entity_poly.pdbx_seq_one_letter_code
_entity_poly.pdbx_strand_id
1 'polypeptide(L)'
;KNDAPPKEQVKSEKIEAGRNFSRNQQADEHQRRKNIINRANDTFSLLGAELALHKGDPGLALATYMAMLDRTRDSEVAERAMDMAVNLGAYEYAEAVYQRWVKLEPTPGPALKRISWMRDMVRGEYGDARNGFDAALEGANEEQRSRIFLLVAQIAAQNPAVAQLMDDTVHK
;
A
#
# COMPACT_ATOMS: atom_id res chain seq x y z
N LYS A 1 18.43 -17.71 -59.39
CA LYS A 1 17.24 -18.56 -59.29
C LYS A 1 16.53 -18.14 -58.00
N ASN A 2 15.46 -17.38 -58.15
CA ASN A 2 14.56 -17.03 -57.06
C ASN A 2 13.53 -18.16 -56.93
N ASP A 3 13.72 -19.02 -55.96
CA ASP A 3 12.70 -19.99 -55.57
C ASP A 3 11.71 -19.33 -54.63
N ALA A 4 10.60 -18.85 -55.16
CA ALA A 4 9.46 -18.42 -54.36
C ALA A 4 8.81 -19.66 -53.70
N PRO A 5 8.42 -19.63 -52.42
CA PRO A 5 7.81 -20.77 -51.75
C PRO A 5 6.48 -21.17 -52.43
N PRO A 6 6.13 -22.46 -52.42
CA PRO A 6 4.94 -22.96 -53.08
C PRO A 6 3.69 -22.25 -52.51
N LYS A 7 2.74 -21.87 -53.39
CA LYS A 7 1.50 -21.11 -53.00
C LYS A 7 0.67 -21.80 -51.92
N GLU A 8 0.80 -23.10 -51.76
CA GLU A 8 0.13 -23.91 -50.74
C GLU A 8 0.73 -23.72 -49.34
N GLN A 9 2.05 -23.55 -49.22
CA GLN A 9 2.72 -23.25 -47.95
C GLN A 9 2.34 -21.86 -47.44
N VAL A 10 2.31 -20.86 -48.32
CA VAL A 10 1.91 -19.49 -47.96
C VAL A 10 0.47 -19.43 -47.50
N LYS A 11 -0.43 -20.26 -48.03
CA LYS A 11 -1.83 -20.33 -47.65
C LYS A 11 -2.02 -21.02 -46.29
N SER A 12 -1.26 -22.07 -46.01
CA SER A 12 -1.32 -22.72 -44.68
C SER A 12 -0.73 -21.87 -43.58
N GLU A 13 0.37 -21.15 -43.80
CA GLU A 13 0.96 -20.21 -42.84
C GLU A 13 0.03 -19.05 -42.51
N LYS A 14 -0.69 -18.50 -43.51
CA LYS A 14 -1.71 -17.43 -43.27
C LYS A 14 -2.89 -17.92 -42.44
N ILE A 15 -3.35 -19.14 -42.64
CA ILE A 15 -4.45 -19.75 -41.89
C ILE A 15 -4.00 -20.00 -40.45
N GLU A 16 -2.78 -20.46 -40.24
CA GLU A 16 -2.22 -20.73 -38.92
C GLU A 16 -1.96 -19.45 -38.13
N ALA A 17 -1.44 -18.41 -38.79
CA ALA A 17 -1.28 -17.09 -38.23
C ALA A 17 -2.62 -16.48 -37.79
N GLY A 18 -3.68 -16.64 -38.61
CA GLY A 18 -5.03 -16.18 -38.28
C GLY A 18 -5.64 -16.94 -37.09
N ARG A 19 -5.42 -18.23 -36.97
CA ARG A 19 -5.85 -19.05 -35.83
C ARG A 19 -5.12 -18.66 -34.55
N ASN A 20 -3.82 -18.43 -34.64
CA ASN A 20 -3.01 -17.99 -33.48
C ASN A 20 -3.41 -16.59 -33.02
N PHE A 21 -3.67 -15.68 -33.95
CA PHE A 21 -4.17 -14.34 -33.61
C PHE A 21 -5.54 -14.40 -32.90
N SER A 22 -6.48 -15.20 -33.37
CA SER A 22 -7.78 -15.38 -32.73
C SER A 22 -7.69 -16.02 -31.34
N ARG A 23 -6.78 -17.00 -31.16
CA ARG A 23 -6.53 -17.61 -29.84
C ARG A 23 -5.94 -16.59 -28.86
N ASN A 24 -5.02 -15.77 -29.29
CA ASN A 24 -4.41 -14.74 -28.46
C ASN A 24 -5.45 -13.67 -28.05
N GLN A 25 -6.31 -13.25 -28.98
CA GLN A 25 -7.40 -12.31 -28.65
C GLN A 25 -8.36 -12.90 -27.62
N GLN A 26 -8.75 -14.17 -27.77
CA GLN A 26 -9.63 -14.85 -26.82
C GLN A 26 -8.99 -15.00 -25.45
N ALA A 27 -7.67 -15.32 -25.40
CA ALA A 27 -6.92 -15.41 -24.16
C ALA A 27 -6.84 -14.06 -23.46
N ASP A 28 -6.57 -12.99 -24.20
CA ASP A 28 -6.51 -11.62 -23.66
C ASP A 28 -7.87 -11.16 -23.12
N GLU A 29 -8.95 -11.46 -23.82
CA GLU A 29 -10.29 -11.11 -23.38
C GLU A 29 -10.69 -11.89 -22.12
N HIS A 30 -10.38 -13.18 -22.09
CA HIS A 30 -10.59 -14.00 -20.88
C HIS A 30 -9.82 -13.47 -19.68
N GLN A 31 -8.56 -13.10 -19.89
CA GLN A 31 -7.73 -12.51 -18.83
C GLN A 31 -8.29 -11.16 -18.34
N ARG A 32 -8.74 -10.31 -19.25
CA ARG A 32 -9.38 -9.02 -18.91
C ARG A 32 -10.65 -9.23 -18.07
N ARG A 33 -11.51 -10.16 -18.46
CA ARG A 33 -12.75 -10.50 -17.71
C ARG A 33 -12.40 -11.01 -16.31
N LYS A 34 -11.41 -11.91 -16.21
CA LYS A 34 -10.94 -12.44 -14.94
C LYS A 34 -10.39 -11.33 -14.03
N ASN A 35 -9.63 -10.39 -14.57
CA ASN A 35 -9.10 -9.25 -13.82
C ASN A 35 -10.21 -8.32 -13.33
N ILE A 36 -11.26 -8.07 -14.13
CA ILE A 36 -12.42 -7.26 -13.74
C ILE A 36 -13.16 -7.93 -12.58
N ILE A 37 -13.40 -9.24 -12.66
CA ILE A 37 -14.09 -10.00 -11.60
C ILE A 37 -13.27 -9.98 -10.32
N ASN A 38 -11.96 -10.19 -10.40
CA ASN A 38 -11.08 -10.17 -9.24
C ASN A 38 -11.07 -8.80 -8.56
N ARG A 39 -11.01 -7.70 -9.32
CA ARG A 39 -11.09 -6.33 -8.78
C ARG A 39 -12.42 -6.05 -8.11
N ALA A 40 -13.52 -6.52 -8.70
CA ALA A 40 -14.84 -6.39 -8.10
C ALA A 40 -14.92 -7.15 -6.77
N ASN A 41 -14.43 -8.39 -6.72
CA ASN A 41 -14.38 -9.19 -5.50
C ASN A 41 -13.51 -8.53 -4.42
N ASP A 42 -12.37 -7.95 -4.80
CA ASP A 42 -11.49 -7.21 -3.89
C ASP A 42 -12.19 -6.00 -3.31
N THR A 43 -12.88 -5.23 -4.14
CA THR A 43 -13.67 -4.07 -3.70
C THR A 43 -14.79 -4.48 -2.74
N PHE A 44 -15.50 -5.57 -3.01
CA PHE A 44 -16.52 -6.10 -2.10
C PHE A 44 -15.93 -6.56 -0.77
N SER A 45 -14.77 -7.20 -0.78
CA SER A 45 -14.10 -7.65 0.45
C SER A 45 -13.67 -6.46 1.32
N LEU A 46 -13.10 -5.42 0.72
CA LEU A 46 -12.70 -4.20 1.42
C LEU A 46 -13.91 -3.44 1.97
N LEU A 47 -14.99 -3.34 1.20
CA LEU A 47 -16.24 -2.75 1.66
C LEU A 47 -16.84 -3.53 2.83
N GLY A 48 -16.78 -4.86 2.77
CA GLY A 48 -17.19 -5.73 3.89
C GLY A 48 -16.36 -5.52 5.15
N ALA A 49 -15.06 -5.30 5.02
CA ALA A 49 -14.18 -4.97 6.14
C ALA A 49 -14.54 -3.62 6.77
N GLU A 50 -14.79 -2.58 5.97
CA GLU A 50 -15.23 -1.27 6.47
C GLU A 50 -16.58 -1.36 7.18
N LEU A 51 -17.49 -2.16 6.64
CA LEU A 51 -18.79 -2.40 7.27
C LEU A 51 -18.65 -3.15 8.60
N ALA A 52 -17.77 -4.13 8.69
CA ALA A 52 -17.47 -4.85 9.93
C ALA A 52 -16.90 -3.89 10.98
N LEU A 53 -15.98 -3.01 10.60
CA LEU A 53 -15.46 -1.97 11.49
C LEU A 53 -16.56 -1.08 12.01
N HIS A 54 -17.45 -0.61 11.14
CA HIS A 54 -18.57 0.25 11.50
C HIS A 54 -19.58 -0.44 12.45
N LYS A 55 -19.76 -1.74 12.28
CA LYS A 55 -20.61 -2.57 13.17
C LYS A 55 -19.96 -2.95 14.50
N GLY A 56 -18.72 -2.55 14.74
CA GLY A 56 -18.00 -2.84 15.97
C GLY A 56 -17.30 -4.21 15.98
N ASP A 57 -16.97 -4.74 14.82
CA ASP A 57 -16.14 -5.94 14.67
C ASP A 57 -14.76 -5.59 14.06
N PRO A 58 -13.85 -4.96 14.83
CA PRO A 58 -12.55 -4.59 14.34
C PRO A 58 -11.65 -5.78 14.03
N GLY A 59 -11.83 -6.90 14.70
CA GLY A 59 -11.06 -8.12 14.46
C GLY A 59 -11.28 -8.65 13.04
N LEU A 60 -12.53 -8.73 12.60
CA LEU A 60 -12.88 -9.13 11.24
C LEU A 60 -12.37 -8.13 10.22
N ALA A 61 -12.49 -6.83 10.49
CA ALA A 61 -12.00 -5.78 9.60
C ALA A 61 -10.49 -5.88 9.39
N LEU A 62 -9.70 -5.98 10.46
CA LEU A 62 -8.23 -6.12 10.39
C LEU A 62 -7.81 -7.39 9.69
N ALA A 63 -8.43 -8.55 10.02
CA ALA A 63 -8.12 -9.81 9.37
C ALA A 63 -8.41 -9.77 7.86
N THR A 64 -9.50 -9.14 7.46
CA THR A 64 -9.87 -8.98 6.05
C THR A 64 -8.87 -8.09 5.32
N TYR A 65 -8.49 -6.95 5.89
CA TYR A 65 -7.46 -6.07 5.30
C TYR A 65 -6.12 -6.77 5.17
N MET A 66 -5.71 -7.57 6.15
CA MET A 66 -4.46 -8.32 6.09
C MET A 66 -4.47 -9.36 4.95
N ALA A 67 -5.56 -10.10 4.81
CA ALA A 67 -5.73 -11.06 3.71
C ALA A 67 -5.75 -10.37 2.35
N MET A 68 -6.40 -9.20 2.25
CA MET A 68 -6.45 -8.40 1.05
C MET A 68 -5.08 -7.83 0.68
N LEU A 69 -4.31 -7.38 1.65
CA LEU A 69 -2.95 -6.88 1.45
C LEU A 69 -2.04 -7.99 0.89
N ASP A 70 -2.10 -9.19 1.45
CA ASP A 70 -1.31 -10.33 0.98
C ASP A 70 -1.69 -10.75 -0.45
N ARG A 71 -2.95 -10.60 -0.83
CA ARG A 71 -3.44 -10.96 -2.17
C ARG A 71 -3.21 -9.87 -3.21
N THR A 72 -3.55 -8.63 -2.91
CA THR A 72 -3.48 -7.52 -3.85
C THR A 72 -2.08 -6.93 -3.97
N ARG A 73 -1.30 -6.96 -2.91
CA ARG A 73 0.00 -6.30 -2.78
C ARG A 73 -0.07 -4.81 -3.15
N ASP A 74 -1.15 -4.17 -2.72
CA ASP A 74 -1.47 -2.78 -3.02
C ASP A 74 -1.09 -1.89 -1.84
N SER A 75 -0.27 -0.87 -2.09
CA SER A 75 0.18 0.08 -1.08
C SER A 75 -0.97 0.90 -0.48
N GLU A 76 -2.03 1.19 -1.23
CA GLU A 76 -3.21 1.88 -0.70
C GLU A 76 -3.95 1.01 0.32
N VAL A 77 -4.01 -0.31 0.09
CA VAL A 77 -4.55 -1.27 1.06
C VAL A 77 -3.68 -1.31 2.31
N ALA A 78 -2.35 -1.27 2.17
CA ALA A 78 -1.43 -1.21 3.29
C ALA A 78 -1.61 0.07 4.11
N GLU A 79 -1.73 1.22 3.46
CA GLU A 79 -1.96 2.50 4.13
C GLU A 79 -3.26 2.49 4.93
N ARG A 80 -4.36 2.03 4.33
CA ARG A 80 -5.65 1.93 5.02
C ARG A 80 -5.63 0.94 6.18
N ALA A 81 -5.00 -0.22 5.99
CA ALA A 81 -4.81 -1.21 7.06
C ALA A 81 -4.00 -0.65 8.24
N MET A 82 -2.95 0.13 7.93
CA MET A 82 -2.15 0.81 8.93
C MET A 82 -2.96 1.82 9.72
N ASP A 83 -3.69 2.69 9.06
CA ASP A 83 -4.55 3.69 9.70
C ASP A 83 -5.57 3.03 10.63
N MET A 84 -6.20 1.97 10.18
CA MET A 84 -7.15 1.19 10.97
C MET A 84 -6.48 0.58 12.20
N ALA A 85 -5.34 -0.07 12.04
CA ALA A 85 -4.61 -0.71 13.13
C ALA A 85 -4.14 0.30 14.17
N VAL A 86 -3.62 1.44 13.75
CA VAL A 86 -3.17 2.52 14.65
C VAL A 86 -4.35 3.12 15.41
N ASN A 87 -5.46 3.41 14.73
CA ASN A 87 -6.66 3.97 15.36
C ASN A 87 -7.29 3.04 16.41
N LEU A 88 -7.19 1.74 16.18
CA LEU A 88 -7.69 0.71 17.10
C LEU A 88 -6.69 0.35 18.21
N GLY A 89 -5.48 0.90 18.18
CA GLY A 89 -4.42 0.50 19.10
C GLY A 89 -3.92 -0.93 18.89
N ALA A 90 -4.16 -1.50 17.72
CA ALA A 90 -3.77 -2.86 17.35
C ALA A 90 -2.31 -2.89 16.85
N TYR A 91 -1.36 -2.63 17.73
CA TYR A 91 0.05 -2.42 17.36
C TYR A 91 0.73 -3.65 16.75
N GLU A 92 0.33 -4.85 17.12
CA GLU A 92 0.85 -6.07 16.50
C GLU A 92 0.42 -6.18 15.03
N TYR A 93 -0.83 -5.80 14.72
CA TYR A 93 -1.31 -5.70 13.34
C TYR A 93 -0.59 -4.58 12.58
N ALA A 94 -0.41 -3.44 13.20
CA ALA A 94 0.33 -2.31 12.60
C ALA A 94 1.75 -2.73 12.21
N GLU A 95 2.46 -3.43 13.07
CA GLU A 95 3.80 -3.95 12.77
C GLU A 95 3.78 -4.98 11.64
N ALA A 96 2.82 -5.88 11.62
CA ALA A 96 2.66 -6.87 10.55
C ALA A 96 2.35 -6.21 9.19
N VAL A 97 1.53 -5.16 9.17
CA VAL A 97 1.27 -4.33 7.98
C VAL A 97 2.53 -3.61 7.53
N TYR A 98 3.26 -3.01 8.46
CA TYR A 98 4.51 -2.31 8.17
C TYR A 98 5.53 -3.21 7.48
N GLN A 99 5.76 -4.40 8.00
CA GLN A 99 6.70 -5.36 7.42
C GLN A 99 6.32 -5.77 5.98
N ARG A 100 5.04 -5.86 5.69
CA ARG A 100 4.55 -6.12 4.32
C ARG A 100 4.72 -4.91 3.42
N TRP A 101 4.38 -3.72 3.93
CA TRP A 101 4.44 -2.47 3.17
C TRP A 101 5.86 -2.11 2.74
N VAL A 102 6.83 -2.24 3.63
CA VAL A 102 8.26 -2.04 3.31
C VAL A 102 8.72 -2.93 2.15
N LYS A 103 8.23 -4.17 2.08
CA LYS A 103 8.54 -5.09 0.97
C LYS A 103 7.86 -4.69 -0.34
N LEU A 104 6.69 -4.08 -0.27
CA LEU A 104 5.95 -3.61 -1.45
C LEU A 104 6.57 -2.33 -2.04
N GLU A 105 7.10 -1.47 -1.18
CA GLU A 105 7.72 -0.20 -1.57
C GLU A 105 9.20 -0.16 -1.17
N PRO A 106 10.10 -0.77 -1.94
CA PRO A 106 11.54 -0.69 -1.68
C PRO A 106 12.09 0.75 -1.69
N THR A 107 11.44 1.62 -2.47
CA THR A 107 11.65 3.08 -2.43
C THR A 107 10.43 3.70 -1.75
N PRO A 108 10.52 4.07 -0.46
CA PRO A 108 9.36 4.54 0.29
C PRO A 108 8.76 5.82 -0.27
N GLY A 109 7.42 5.82 -0.47
CA GLY A 109 6.65 7.02 -0.73
C GLY A 109 6.38 7.82 0.55
N PRO A 110 5.71 8.99 0.45
CA PRO A 110 5.47 9.89 1.59
C PRO A 110 4.75 9.22 2.75
N ALA A 111 3.72 8.42 2.49
CA ALA A 111 2.95 7.74 3.53
C ALA A 111 3.81 6.72 4.30
N LEU A 112 4.60 5.90 3.60
CA LEU A 112 5.48 4.93 4.24
C LEU A 112 6.62 5.61 5.00
N LYS A 113 7.18 6.71 4.49
CA LYS A 113 8.18 7.53 5.22
C LYS A 113 7.61 8.05 6.53
N ARG A 114 6.37 8.54 6.52
CA ARG A 114 5.66 9.01 7.71
C ARG A 114 5.51 7.92 8.75
N ILE A 115 5.03 6.76 8.35
CA ILE A 115 4.84 5.61 9.23
C ILE A 115 6.18 5.09 9.77
N SER A 116 7.22 5.02 8.94
CA SER A 116 8.56 4.63 9.37
C SER A 116 9.11 5.59 10.42
N TRP A 117 8.96 6.88 10.21
CA TRP A 117 9.37 7.89 11.16
C TRP A 117 8.60 7.79 12.49
N MET A 118 7.28 7.64 12.45
CA MET A 118 6.45 7.48 13.65
C MET A 118 6.83 6.21 14.42
N ARG A 119 7.10 5.13 13.71
CA ARG A 119 7.56 3.86 14.31
C ARG A 119 8.90 4.02 15.03
N ASP A 120 9.86 4.69 14.43
CA ASP A 120 11.16 4.97 15.04
C ASP A 120 11.00 5.82 16.30
N MET A 121 10.14 6.84 16.27
CA MET A 121 9.82 7.67 17.42
C MET A 121 9.22 6.87 18.58
N VAL A 122 8.26 5.99 18.29
CA VAL A 122 7.65 5.12 19.32
C VAL A 122 8.67 4.15 19.92
N ARG A 123 9.64 3.71 19.14
CA ARG A 123 10.71 2.80 19.58
C ARG A 123 11.89 3.50 20.29
N GLY A 124 11.87 4.81 20.35
CA GLY A 124 12.96 5.58 20.95
C GLY A 124 14.19 5.74 20.07
N GLU A 125 14.06 5.48 18.77
CA GLU A 125 15.13 5.60 17.78
C GLU A 125 15.17 7.03 17.22
N TYR A 126 15.66 7.99 18.02
CA TYR A 126 15.55 9.42 17.71
C TYR A 126 16.70 9.99 16.84
N GLY A 127 17.68 9.18 16.44
CA GLY A 127 18.90 9.65 15.77
C GLY A 127 18.65 10.53 14.54
N ASP A 128 17.69 10.15 13.69
CA ASP A 128 17.29 10.88 12.47
C ASP A 128 15.93 11.60 12.60
N ALA A 129 15.41 11.72 13.83
CA ALA A 129 14.07 12.25 14.07
C ALA A 129 13.86 13.64 13.44
N ARG A 130 14.85 14.52 13.51
CA ARG A 130 14.78 15.88 12.93
C ARG A 130 14.70 15.84 11.41
N ASN A 131 15.54 15.07 10.76
CA ASN A 131 15.58 14.98 9.29
C ASN A 131 14.32 14.30 8.75
N GLY A 132 13.75 13.36 9.49
CA GLY A 132 12.52 12.66 9.12
C GLY A 132 11.24 13.46 9.38
N PHE A 133 11.26 14.45 10.24
CA PHE A 133 10.06 15.20 10.64
C PHE A 133 9.41 15.96 9.47
N ASP A 134 10.19 16.72 8.72
CA ASP A 134 9.68 17.44 7.55
C ASP A 134 9.14 16.47 6.49
N ALA A 135 9.83 15.36 6.26
CA ALA A 135 9.37 14.31 5.37
C ALA A 135 8.08 13.61 5.87
N ALA A 136 7.93 13.46 7.19
CA ALA A 136 6.72 12.89 7.78
C ALA A 136 5.49 13.79 7.60
N LEU A 137 5.69 15.11 7.55
CA LEU A 137 4.63 16.08 7.32
C LEU A 137 4.29 16.25 5.84
N GLU A 138 5.15 15.82 4.93
CA GLU A 138 4.92 15.92 3.48
C GLU A 138 3.68 15.13 3.08
N GLY A 139 2.74 15.80 2.39
CA GLY A 139 1.49 15.18 1.94
C GLY A 139 0.55 14.71 3.06
N ALA A 140 0.85 15.02 4.33
CA ALA A 140 0.00 14.66 5.46
C ALA A 140 -1.26 15.53 5.48
N ASN A 141 -2.43 14.89 5.70
CA ASN A 141 -3.67 15.60 5.97
C ASN A 141 -3.69 16.14 7.42
N GLU A 142 -4.70 16.90 7.76
CA GLU A 142 -4.80 17.54 9.08
C GLU A 142 -4.84 16.53 10.23
N GLU A 143 -5.55 15.43 10.07
CA GLU A 143 -5.62 14.37 11.08
C GLU A 143 -4.26 13.69 11.29
N GLN A 144 -3.56 13.40 10.21
CA GLN A 144 -2.22 12.81 10.24
C GLN A 144 -1.20 13.75 10.86
N ARG A 145 -1.26 15.05 10.57
CA ARG A 145 -0.43 16.08 11.20
C ARG A 145 -0.68 16.16 12.69
N SER A 146 -1.94 16.19 13.08
CA SER A 146 -2.33 16.24 14.49
C SER A 146 -1.79 15.05 15.28
N ARG A 147 -1.82 13.85 14.70
CA ARG A 147 -1.23 12.65 15.32
C ARG A 147 0.29 12.74 15.47
N ILE A 148 0.98 13.26 14.45
CA ILE A 148 2.42 13.48 14.49
C ILE A 148 2.77 14.45 15.61
N PHE A 149 2.09 15.60 15.68
CA PHE A 149 2.34 16.60 16.74
C PHE A 149 2.02 16.07 18.13
N LEU A 150 0.95 15.30 18.30
CA LEU A 150 0.61 14.67 19.56
C LEU A 150 1.68 13.66 19.98
N LEU A 151 2.14 12.84 19.08
CA LEU A 151 3.21 11.86 19.33
C LEU A 151 4.49 12.57 19.78
N VAL A 152 4.91 13.60 19.06
CA VAL A 152 6.11 14.38 19.40
C VAL A 152 5.95 15.05 20.76
N ALA A 153 4.78 15.64 21.04
CA ALA A 153 4.52 16.27 22.34
C ALA A 153 4.58 15.28 23.51
N GLN A 154 4.05 14.08 23.33
CA GLN A 154 4.10 13.03 24.36
C GLN A 154 5.54 12.56 24.61
N ILE A 155 6.34 12.40 23.56
CA ILE A 155 7.73 11.98 23.69
C ILE A 155 8.59 13.12 24.24
N ALA A 156 8.37 14.37 23.80
CA ALA A 156 9.09 15.56 24.26
C ALA A 156 8.91 15.79 25.77
N ALA A 157 7.74 15.46 26.32
CA ALA A 157 7.51 15.54 27.76
C ALA A 157 8.42 14.61 28.58
N GLN A 158 8.96 13.56 27.96
CA GLN A 158 9.81 12.56 28.60
C GLN A 158 11.26 12.60 28.12
N ASN A 159 11.54 13.24 26.97
CA ASN A 159 12.85 13.26 26.35
C ASN A 159 13.25 14.65 25.85
N PRO A 160 14.25 15.33 26.49
CA PRO A 160 14.67 16.68 26.11
C PRO A 160 15.21 16.82 24.69
N ALA A 161 15.80 15.74 24.12
CA ALA A 161 16.31 15.76 22.75
C ALA A 161 15.19 15.91 21.71
N VAL A 162 14.01 15.38 22.01
CA VAL A 162 12.82 15.51 21.17
C VAL A 162 12.12 16.84 21.39
N ALA A 163 12.21 17.42 22.59
CA ALA A 163 11.66 18.74 22.89
C ALA A 163 12.27 19.84 22.00
N GLN A 164 13.56 19.74 21.65
CA GLN A 164 14.22 20.65 20.72
C GLN A 164 13.65 20.60 19.29
N LEU A 165 13.10 19.45 18.87
CA LEU A 165 12.42 19.35 17.56
C LEU A 165 11.21 20.28 17.47
N MET A 166 10.48 20.44 18.55
CA MET A 166 9.30 21.32 18.58
C MET A 166 9.69 22.80 18.61
N ASP A 167 10.72 23.18 19.32
CA ASP A 167 11.18 24.58 19.41
C ASP A 167 11.68 25.10 18.07
N ASP A 168 12.43 24.28 17.33
CA ASP A 168 12.95 24.65 16.00
C ASP A 168 11.85 24.77 14.90
N THR A 169 10.69 24.18 15.15
CA THR A 169 9.57 24.18 14.16
C THR A 169 8.62 25.35 14.38
N VAL A 170 8.51 25.86 15.62
CA VAL A 170 7.64 27.00 15.96
C VAL A 170 8.27 28.35 15.57
N HIS A 171 9.59 28.37 15.32
CA HIS A 171 10.32 29.60 14.99
C HIS A 171 10.67 29.73 13.49
N LYS A 172 10.09 28.90 12.62
CA LYS A 172 10.13 29.06 11.15
C LYS A 172 8.76 29.47 10.61
#